data_e27aac3d5831f63f7a39628b5195dd98
#
_entry.id   e27aac3d5831f63f7a39628b5195dd98
#
_cell.length_a   1.000
_cell.length_b   1.000
_cell.length_c   1.000
_cell.angle_alpha   90.00
_cell.angle_beta   90.00
_cell.angle_gamma   90.00
#
_symmetry.space_group_name_H-M   'P 1'
#
loop_
_entity.id
_entity.type
_entity.pdbx_description
1 polymer ?
#
loop_
_entity_poly.entity_id
_entity_poly.type
_entity_poly.pdbx_seq_one_letter_code
_entity_poly.pdbx_strand_id
1 'polypeptide(L)'
;EILHTIPRYFVVDGQEQVTDPVGMYGGRLDVDTHIVTGSATAIQNLTQCIEGAGVQVEAVIFSPLAAAEAVLEEEEKRQGVILADIGGGTTEIAVFVEGSVFHTCVLPVGGYHLTHDLVAGLRAPFSQVEEIKIEFGCALPSQEDAEEPVEVEAFRGQRVKEVSRRR
;
A
#
# COMPACT_ATOMS: atom_id res chain seq x y z
N GLU A 1 9.46 8.88 14.74
CA GLU A 1 8.29 8.88 15.61
C GLU A 1 7.59 7.52 15.55
N ILE A 2 7.11 7.01 16.70
CA ILE A 2 6.33 5.78 16.76
C ILE A 2 4.88 6.16 16.44
N LEU A 3 4.31 5.51 15.41
CA LEU A 3 2.92 5.67 15.01
C LEU A 3 2.01 4.65 15.69
N HIS A 4 2.44 3.39 15.71
CA HIS A 4 1.68 2.30 16.29
C HIS A 4 2.58 1.34 17.07
N THR A 5 2.01 0.78 18.13
CA THR A 5 2.59 -0.28 18.93
C THR A 5 1.54 -1.38 19.05
N ILE A 6 1.71 -2.46 18.31
CA ILE A 6 0.70 -3.50 18.10
C ILE A 6 1.19 -4.79 18.77
N PRO A 7 0.58 -5.26 19.88
CA PRO A 7 0.91 -6.55 20.47
C PRO A 7 0.64 -7.68 19.46
N ARG A 8 1.58 -8.62 19.37
CA ARG A 8 1.42 -9.85 18.57
C ARG A 8 0.93 -10.98 19.46
N TYR A 9 1.67 -11.24 20.53
CA TYR A 9 1.33 -12.22 21.55
C TYR A 9 1.97 -11.83 22.89
N PHE A 10 1.49 -12.46 23.91
CA PHE A 10 2.00 -12.31 25.26
C PHE A 10 2.65 -13.60 25.75
N VAL A 11 3.59 -13.48 26.68
CA VAL A 11 4.20 -14.60 27.38
C VAL A 11 3.98 -14.41 28.88
N VAL A 12 3.28 -15.34 29.52
CA VAL A 12 3.00 -15.29 30.95
C VAL A 12 3.78 -16.40 31.65
N ASP A 13 4.73 -16.03 32.52
CA ASP A 13 5.60 -16.96 33.24
C ASP A 13 6.25 -18.05 32.38
N GLY A 14 6.59 -17.70 31.11
CA GLY A 14 7.18 -18.62 30.13
C GLY A 14 6.17 -19.41 29.30
N GLN A 15 4.86 -19.25 29.51
CA GLN A 15 3.83 -19.76 28.61
C GLN A 15 3.72 -18.83 27.41
N GLU A 16 4.15 -19.32 26.26
CA GLU A 16 4.18 -18.57 24.97
C GLU A 16 2.81 -18.54 24.28
N GLN A 17 2.65 -17.65 23.33
CA GLN A 17 1.49 -17.50 22.44
C GLN A 17 0.15 -17.24 23.15
N VAL A 18 0.20 -16.50 24.25
CA VAL A 18 -1.03 -16.04 24.91
C VAL A 18 -1.56 -14.84 24.12
N THR A 19 -2.79 -14.95 23.61
CA THR A 19 -3.44 -13.89 22.83
C THR A 19 -4.05 -12.82 23.73
N ASP A 20 -4.65 -13.22 24.87
CA ASP A 20 -5.23 -12.32 25.85
C ASP A 20 -4.81 -12.76 27.26
N PRO A 21 -3.93 -11.98 27.94
CA PRO A 21 -3.48 -12.30 29.29
C PRO A 21 -4.43 -11.80 30.39
N VAL A 22 -5.52 -11.11 30.02
CA VAL A 22 -6.44 -10.52 31.01
C VAL A 22 -7.10 -11.62 31.84
N GLY A 23 -6.96 -11.53 33.16
CA GLY A 23 -7.49 -12.51 34.11
C GLY A 23 -6.58 -13.71 34.38
N MET A 24 -5.43 -13.81 33.71
CA MET A 24 -4.41 -14.82 34.01
C MET A 24 -3.62 -14.46 35.27
N TYR A 25 -3.26 -15.49 36.02
CA TYR A 25 -2.34 -15.34 37.15
C TYR A 25 -0.91 -15.50 36.68
N GLY A 26 -0.02 -14.58 37.02
CA GLY A 26 1.39 -14.67 36.64
C GLY A 26 2.25 -13.66 37.40
N GLY A 27 3.54 -13.97 37.52
CA GLY A 27 4.54 -13.10 38.12
C GLY A 27 5.31 -12.27 37.09
N ARG A 28 5.31 -12.72 35.84
CA ARG A 28 6.01 -12.06 34.70
C ARG A 28 5.15 -12.05 33.43
N LEU A 29 5.05 -10.89 32.82
CA LEU A 29 4.41 -10.68 31.55
C LEU A 29 5.42 -10.09 30.56
N ASP A 30 5.72 -10.83 29.50
CA ASP A 30 6.47 -10.31 28.35
C ASP A 30 5.50 -10.11 27.17
N VAL A 31 5.78 -9.12 26.34
CA VAL A 31 4.95 -8.78 25.18
C VAL A 31 5.83 -8.73 23.92
N ASP A 32 5.53 -9.54 22.91
CA ASP A 32 6.07 -9.34 21.59
C ASP A 32 5.23 -8.29 20.85
N THR A 33 5.89 -7.29 20.29
CA THR A 33 5.21 -6.11 19.77
C THR A 33 5.74 -5.72 18.39
N HIS A 34 4.84 -5.54 17.43
CA HIS A 34 5.16 -4.88 16.18
C HIS A 34 5.09 -3.36 16.32
N ILE A 35 6.18 -2.68 15.99
CA ILE A 35 6.27 -1.22 16.10
C ILE A 35 6.33 -0.62 14.69
N VAL A 36 5.36 0.26 14.38
CA VAL A 36 5.34 1.04 13.14
C VAL A 36 5.90 2.43 13.42
N THR A 37 6.91 2.82 12.65
CA THR A 37 7.56 4.13 12.79
C THR A 37 7.48 4.92 11.49
N GLY A 38 7.43 6.24 11.62
CA GLY A 38 7.47 7.18 10.51
C GLY A 38 8.47 8.31 10.73
N SER A 39 8.81 9.01 9.64
CA SER A 39 9.61 10.22 9.71
C SER A 39 8.85 11.33 10.42
N ALA A 40 9.35 11.78 11.57
CA ALA A 40 8.71 12.84 12.35
C ALA A 40 8.50 14.12 11.51
N THR A 41 9.50 14.50 10.71
CA THR A 41 9.41 15.68 9.83
C THR A 41 8.32 15.52 8.78
N ALA A 42 8.20 14.33 8.15
CA ALA A 42 7.17 14.09 7.14
C ALA A 42 5.76 14.14 7.75
N ILE A 43 5.60 13.53 8.91
CA ILE A 43 4.33 13.52 9.66
C ILE A 43 3.94 14.94 10.06
N GLN A 44 4.86 15.72 10.63
CA GLN A 44 4.60 17.10 11.02
C GLN A 44 4.24 17.98 9.83
N ASN A 45 4.94 17.86 8.71
CA ASN A 45 4.63 18.62 7.51
C ASN A 45 3.23 18.29 6.97
N LEU A 46 2.86 17.01 6.95
CA LEU A 46 1.52 16.57 6.53
C LEU A 46 0.44 17.12 7.47
N THR A 47 0.64 16.99 8.78
CA THR A 47 -0.26 17.54 9.80
C THR A 47 -0.44 19.03 9.64
N GLN A 48 0.64 19.80 9.48
CA GLN A 48 0.59 21.24 9.28
C GLN A 48 -0.17 21.63 7.99
N CYS A 49 -0.01 20.88 6.91
CA CYS A 49 -0.77 21.12 5.68
C CYS A 49 -2.27 20.98 5.89
N ILE A 50 -2.70 19.94 6.61
CA ILE A 50 -4.12 19.67 6.89
C ILE A 50 -4.68 20.75 7.84
N GLU A 51 -3.97 21.04 8.92
CA GLU A 51 -4.38 22.06 9.90
C GLU A 51 -4.39 23.47 9.27
N GLY A 52 -3.46 23.78 8.37
CA GLY A 52 -3.44 25.00 7.58
C GLY A 52 -4.67 25.17 6.67
N ALA A 53 -5.31 24.06 6.29
CA ALA A 53 -6.59 24.08 5.59
C ALA A 53 -7.82 24.21 6.51
N GLY A 54 -7.61 24.38 7.83
CA GLY A 54 -8.66 24.57 8.83
C GLY A 54 -9.28 23.29 9.36
N VAL A 55 -8.64 22.13 9.15
CA VAL A 55 -9.10 20.82 9.66
C VAL A 55 -8.17 20.38 10.78
N GLN A 56 -8.74 19.97 11.91
CA GLN A 56 -7.98 19.43 13.03
C GLN A 56 -7.62 17.96 12.78
N VAL A 57 -6.34 17.62 13.02
CA VAL A 57 -5.87 16.22 12.94
C VAL A 57 -5.97 15.58 14.33
N GLU A 58 -6.81 14.58 14.48
CA GLU A 58 -6.98 13.86 15.74
C GLU A 58 -5.95 12.75 15.91
N ALA A 59 -5.65 12.02 14.83
CA ALA A 59 -4.70 10.91 14.84
C ALA A 59 -4.05 10.72 13.47
N VAL A 60 -2.85 10.12 13.49
CA VAL A 60 -2.14 9.65 12.28
C VAL A 60 -2.13 8.13 12.31
N ILE A 61 -2.72 7.52 11.30
CA ILE A 61 -2.86 6.07 11.18
C ILE A 61 -2.11 5.60 9.95
N PHE A 62 -1.36 4.51 10.09
CA PHE A 62 -0.68 3.86 8.98
C PHE A 62 -1.70 3.23 8.03
N SER A 63 -1.67 3.64 6.75
CA SER A 63 -2.73 3.32 5.77
C SER A 63 -3.07 1.84 5.63
N PRO A 64 -2.12 0.87 5.61
CA PRO A 64 -2.48 -0.53 5.52
C PRO A 64 -3.30 -1.05 6.71
N LEU A 65 -3.16 -0.45 7.89
CA LEU A 65 -3.98 -0.82 9.03
C LEU A 65 -5.43 -0.35 8.85
N ALA A 66 -5.59 0.89 8.37
CA ALA A 66 -6.93 1.43 8.06
C ALA A 66 -7.60 0.67 6.91
N ALA A 67 -6.83 0.32 5.87
CA ALA A 67 -7.31 -0.48 4.75
C ALA A 67 -7.72 -1.89 5.21
N ALA A 68 -6.94 -2.52 6.09
CA ALA A 68 -7.25 -3.83 6.64
C ALA A 68 -8.60 -3.87 7.39
N GLU A 69 -8.92 -2.81 8.14
CA GLU A 69 -10.21 -2.71 8.83
C GLU A 69 -11.39 -2.57 7.86
N ALA A 70 -11.14 -2.07 6.65
CA ALA A 70 -12.18 -1.88 5.65
C ALA A 70 -12.43 -3.10 4.76
N VAL A 71 -11.38 -3.93 4.52
CA VAL A 71 -11.44 -4.98 3.47
C VAL A 71 -11.19 -6.38 3.98
N LEU A 72 -10.64 -6.57 5.18
CA LEU A 72 -10.33 -7.90 5.73
C LEU A 72 -11.32 -8.30 6.82
N GLU A 73 -11.72 -9.57 6.77
CA GLU A 73 -12.49 -10.19 7.85
C GLU A 73 -11.54 -10.72 8.94
N GLU A 74 -12.03 -10.82 10.18
CA GLU A 74 -11.24 -11.34 11.32
C GLU A 74 -10.76 -12.78 11.10
N GLU A 75 -11.53 -13.57 10.37
CA GLU A 75 -11.15 -14.95 10.05
C GLU A 75 -9.96 -14.99 9.08
N GLU A 76 -9.90 -14.08 8.09
CA GLU A 76 -8.78 -13.96 7.16
C GLU A 76 -7.51 -13.54 7.89
N LYS A 77 -7.62 -12.58 8.81
CA LYS A 77 -6.49 -12.15 9.66
C LYS A 77 -5.95 -13.29 10.51
N ARG A 78 -6.84 -14.19 11.01
CA ARG A 78 -6.43 -15.37 11.81
C ARG A 78 -5.77 -16.45 10.98
N GLN A 79 -6.32 -16.74 9.80
CA GLN A 79 -5.78 -17.77 8.91
C GLN A 79 -4.45 -17.38 8.27
N GLY A 80 -4.18 -16.08 8.21
CA GLY A 80 -3.02 -15.49 7.58
C GLY A 80 -3.33 -14.90 6.22
N VAL A 81 -3.11 -13.60 6.07
CA VAL A 81 -3.41 -12.84 4.85
C VAL A 81 -2.34 -11.78 4.61
N ILE A 82 -2.09 -11.50 3.35
CA ILE A 82 -1.25 -10.37 2.90
C ILE A 82 -2.17 -9.35 2.26
N LEU A 83 -2.17 -8.14 2.82
CA LEU A 83 -2.79 -6.97 2.23
C LEU A 83 -1.74 -6.18 1.45
N ALA A 84 -2.02 -5.88 0.19
CA ALA A 84 -1.21 -4.98 -0.63
C ALA A 84 -2.07 -3.79 -1.07
N ASP A 85 -1.69 -2.60 -0.62
CA ASP A 85 -2.27 -1.32 -1.04
C ASP A 85 -1.37 -0.70 -2.09
N ILE A 86 -1.82 -0.74 -3.36
CA ILE A 86 -1.05 -0.25 -4.51
C ILE A 86 -1.52 1.15 -4.86
N GLY A 87 -0.80 2.15 -4.35
CA GLY A 87 -1.09 3.55 -4.58
C GLY A 87 -0.44 4.13 -5.84
N GLY A 88 -0.50 5.45 -5.97
CA GLY A 88 0.12 6.18 -7.08
C GLY A 88 1.65 6.17 -7.02
N GLY A 89 2.25 6.38 -5.86
CA GLY A 89 3.71 6.47 -5.66
C GLY A 89 4.33 5.32 -4.89
N THR A 90 3.54 4.65 -4.04
CA THR A 90 3.99 3.59 -3.14
C THR A 90 3.10 2.37 -3.23
N THR A 91 3.64 1.22 -2.85
CA THR A 91 2.88 0.01 -2.54
C THR A 91 3.16 -0.34 -1.09
N GLU A 92 2.12 -0.41 -0.29
CA GLU A 92 2.18 -0.67 1.14
C GLU A 92 1.68 -2.07 1.41
N ILE A 93 2.41 -2.81 2.23
CA ILE A 93 2.12 -4.22 2.51
C ILE A 93 1.95 -4.41 4.01
N ALA A 94 0.89 -5.09 4.40
CA ALA A 94 0.70 -5.61 5.74
C ALA A 94 0.45 -7.12 5.70
N VAL A 95 1.16 -7.85 6.54
CA VAL A 95 1.01 -9.30 6.69
C VAL A 95 0.37 -9.57 8.04
N PHE A 96 -0.73 -10.28 8.05
CA PHE A 96 -1.43 -10.72 9.25
C PHE A 96 -1.22 -12.22 9.46
N VAL A 97 -0.98 -12.60 10.70
CA VAL A 97 -0.87 -14.01 11.12
C VAL A 97 -1.50 -14.13 12.50
N GLU A 98 -2.34 -15.14 12.70
CA GLU A 98 -3.02 -15.38 13.99
C GLU A 98 -3.79 -14.16 14.52
N GLY A 99 -4.36 -13.35 13.62
CA GLY A 99 -5.13 -12.16 13.95
C GLY A 99 -4.31 -10.90 14.23
N SER A 100 -2.99 -11.00 14.26
CA SER A 100 -2.09 -9.87 14.57
C SER A 100 -1.22 -9.48 13.38
N VAL A 101 -0.76 -8.22 13.39
CA VAL A 101 0.18 -7.72 12.37
C VAL A 101 1.55 -8.35 12.57
N PHE A 102 1.95 -9.20 11.64
CA PHE A 102 3.24 -9.87 11.67
C PHE A 102 4.36 -9.03 11.05
N HIS A 103 4.09 -8.41 9.90
CA HIS A 103 5.08 -7.59 9.19
C HIS A 103 4.40 -6.48 8.41
N THR A 104 5.10 -5.34 8.27
CA THR A 104 4.69 -4.24 7.39
C THR A 104 5.88 -3.73 6.61
N CYS A 105 5.68 -3.35 5.36
CA CYS A 105 6.69 -2.65 4.57
C CYS A 105 6.06 -1.69 3.58
N VAL A 106 6.85 -0.73 3.13
CA VAL A 106 6.49 0.24 2.10
C VAL A 106 7.51 0.13 0.97
N LEU A 107 7.02 -0.13 -0.23
CA LEU A 107 7.81 -0.15 -1.44
C LEU A 107 7.61 1.18 -2.18
N PRO A 108 8.68 1.90 -2.56
CA PRO A 108 8.57 3.15 -3.29
C PRO A 108 8.27 2.92 -4.79
N VAL A 109 7.25 2.10 -5.08
CA VAL A 109 6.79 1.75 -6.42
C VAL A 109 5.27 1.77 -6.42
N GLY A 110 4.66 2.44 -7.40
CA GLY A 110 3.22 2.53 -7.58
C GLY A 110 2.86 2.87 -9.02
N GLY A 111 1.60 3.21 -9.27
CA GLY A 111 1.05 3.48 -10.60
C GLY A 111 1.81 4.54 -11.41
N TYR A 112 2.37 5.54 -10.73
CA TYR A 112 3.21 6.57 -11.34
C TYR A 112 4.47 6.01 -12.01
N HIS A 113 5.09 5.00 -11.42
CA HIS A 113 6.27 4.36 -11.98
C HIS A 113 5.94 3.59 -13.26
N LEU A 114 4.78 2.91 -13.29
CA LEU A 114 4.29 2.25 -14.51
C LEU A 114 4.07 3.28 -15.64
N THR A 115 3.50 4.44 -15.33
CA THR A 115 3.31 5.49 -16.33
C THR A 115 4.65 6.02 -16.83
N HIS A 116 5.65 6.20 -15.97
CA HIS A 116 6.99 6.62 -16.36
C HIS A 116 7.68 5.61 -17.29
N ASP A 117 7.55 4.32 -17.01
CA ASP A 117 8.09 3.27 -17.85
C ASP A 117 7.43 3.29 -19.24
N LEU A 118 6.10 3.47 -19.27
CA LEU A 118 5.36 3.63 -20.52
C LEU A 118 5.75 4.91 -21.28
N VAL A 119 5.98 6.04 -20.59
CA VAL A 119 6.50 7.29 -21.19
C VAL A 119 7.83 7.05 -21.89
N ALA A 120 8.74 6.32 -21.26
CA ALA A 120 10.03 5.98 -21.85
C ALA A 120 9.87 5.06 -23.09
N GLY A 121 8.98 4.08 -23.01
CA GLY A 121 8.72 3.14 -24.11
C GLY A 121 7.97 3.75 -25.30
N LEU A 122 6.92 4.51 -25.03
CA LEU A 122 6.05 5.12 -26.03
C LEU A 122 6.62 6.44 -26.57
N ARG A 123 7.49 7.11 -25.82
CA ARG A 123 8.03 8.44 -26.11
C ARG A 123 6.93 9.49 -26.33
N ALA A 124 5.94 9.49 -25.46
CA ALA A 124 4.77 10.36 -25.51
C ALA A 124 4.66 11.19 -24.20
N PRO A 125 3.88 12.28 -24.19
CA PRO A 125 3.66 13.09 -23.00
C PRO A 125 3.04 12.28 -21.85
N PHE A 126 3.45 12.59 -20.60
CA PHE A 126 2.99 11.87 -19.42
C PHE A 126 1.46 11.84 -19.28
N SER A 127 0.79 12.98 -19.52
CA SER A 127 -0.68 13.05 -19.42
C SER A 127 -1.39 12.08 -20.36
N GLN A 128 -0.94 12.01 -21.60
CA GLN A 128 -1.50 11.08 -22.59
C GLN A 128 -1.21 9.62 -22.23
N VAL A 129 0.01 9.34 -21.76
CA VAL A 129 0.38 7.97 -21.36
C VAL A 129 -0.39 7.53 -20.12
N GLU A 130 -0.71 8.44 -19.21
CA GLU A 130 -1.56 8.15 -18.05
C GLU A 130 -2.99 7.79 -18.51
N GLU A 131 -3.56 8.54 -19.45
CA GLU A 131 -4.86 8.23 -20.05
C GLU A 131 -4.84 6.86 -20.75
N ILE A 132 -3.82 6.58 -21.57
CA ILE A 132 -3.63 5.28 -22.22
C ILE A 132 -3.53 4.14 -21.21
N LYS A 133 -2.76 4.33 -20.12
CA LYS A 133 -2.64 3.33 -19.05
C LYS A 133 -3.99 3.04 -18.39
N ILE A 134 -4.80 4.08 -18.14
CA ILE A 134 -6.11 3.93 -17.49
C ILE A 134 -7.11 3.24 -18.43
N GLU A 135 -7.14 3.63 -19.71
CA GLU A 135 -8.12 3.15 -20.67
C GLU A 135 -7.78 1.76 -21.23
N PHE A 136 -6.51 1.52 -21.57
CA PHE A 136 -6.07 0.32 -22.28
C PHE A 136 -5.19 -0.61 -21.41
N GLY A 137 -4.80 -0.18 -20.22
CA GLY A 137 -3.94 -0.97 -19.33
C GLY A 137 -4.60 -2.26 -18.86
N CYS A 138 -3.88 -3.37 -18.97
CA CYS A 138 -4.34 -4.67 -18.52
C CYS A 138 -3.18 -5.48 -17.94
N ALA A 139 -3.40 -6.12 -16.78
CA ALA A 139 -2.40 -6.97 -16.15
C ALA A 139 -2.29 -8.36 -16.80
N LEU A 140 -3.38 -8.84 -17.41
CA LEU A 140 -3.45 -10.13 -18.12
C LEU A 140 -3.97 -9.88 -19.53
N PRO A 141 -3.09 -9.59 -20.51
CA PRO A 141 -3.53 -9.36 -21.88
C PRO A 141 -4.14 -10.63 -22.45
N SER A 142 -5.41 -10.56 -22.85
CA SER A 142 -6.06 -11.61 -23.63
C SER A 142 -5.54 -11.62 -25.08
N GLN A 143 -5.82 -12.68 -25.83
CA GLN A 143 -5.46 -12.71 -27.25
C GLN A 143 -6.25 -11.67 -28.07
N GLU A 144 -7.47 -11.34 -27.64
CA GLU A 144 -8.34 -10.35 -28.28
C GLU A 144 -7.83 -8.91 -28.08
N ASP A 145 -7.26 -8.62 -26.91
CA ASP A 145 -6.69 -7.30 -26.59
C ASP A 145 -5.40 -6.98 -27.37
N ALA A 146 -4.77 -8.00 -27.94
CA ALA A 146 -3.46 -7.86 -28.61
C ALA A 146 -3.51 -7.19 -30.00
N GLU A 147 -4.66 -7.23 -30.65
CA GLU A 147 -4.84 -6.72 -32.02
C GLU A 147 -5.43 -5.31 -32.06
N GLU A 148 -5.87 -4.78 -30.90
CA GLU A 148 -6.42 -3.42 -30.83
C GLU A 148 -5.29 -2.38 -30.92
N PRO A 149 -5.25 -1.56 -32.01
CA PRO A 149 -4.25 -0.52 -32.12
C PRO A 149 -4.60 0.65 -31.17
N VAL A 150 -3.63 1.09 -30.39
CA VAL A 150 -3.74 2.29 -29.55
C VAL A 150 -3.00 3.44 -30.24
N GLU A 151 -3.70 4.54 -30.49
CA GLU A 151 -3.11 5.74 -31.06
C GLU A 151 -2.30 6.50 -30.01
N VAL A 152 -1.04 6.78 -30.32
CA VAL A 152 -0.11 7.50 -29.45
C VAL A 152 0.44 8.72 -30.17
N GLU A 153 0.18 9.91 -29.67
CA GLU A 153 0.80 11.15 -30.16
C GLU A 153 2.22 11.30 -29.62
N ALA A 154 3.20 11.28 -30.47
CA ALA A 154 4.58 11.47 -30.07
C ALA A 154 4.89 12.94 -29.74
N PHE A 155 5.94 13.19 -28.92
CA PHE A 155 6.42 14.54 -28.60
C PHE A 155 6.63 15.39 -29.89
N ARG A 156 6.21 16.66 -29.84
CA ARG A 156 6.41 17.68 -30.89
C ARG A 156 5.64 17.48 -32.21
N GLY A 157 4.44 16.94 -32.18
CA GLY A 157 3.60 16.85 -33.38
C GLY A 157 4.14 15.88 -34.45
N GLN A 158 5.02 14.97 -34.07
CA GLN A 158 5.38 13.84 -34.88
C GLN A 158 4.18 12.88 -34.99
N ARG A 159 4.02 12.23 -36.14
CA ARG A 159 2.88 11.38 -36.49
C ARG A 159 2.43 10.49 -35.31
N VAL A 160 1.10 10.41 -35.15
CA VAL A 160 0.41 9.37 -34.39
C VAL A 160 1.02 8.01 -34.71
N LYS A 161 1.48 7.32 -33.72
CA LYS A 161 1.95 5.94 -33.84
C LYS A 161 0.84 5.02 -33.35
N GLU A 162 0.52 4.06 -34.19
CA GLU A 162 -0.27 2.92 -33.72
C GLU A 162 0.65 1.94 -32.98
N VAL A 163 0.32 1.66 -31.75
CA VAL A 163 1.05 0.70 -30.89
C VAL A 163 0.08 -0.42 -30.55
N SER A 164 0.52 -1.66 -30.70
CA SER A 164 -0.26 -2.80 -30.25
C SER A 164 -0.37 -2.79 -28.71
N ARG A 165 -1.55 -3.01 -28.18
CA ARG A 165 -1.83 -3.13 -26.74
C ARG A 165 -0.95 -4.17 -26.01
N ARG A 166 -0.33 -5.06 -26.77
CA ARG A 166 0.55 -6.14 -26.28
C ARG A 166 2.00 -5.69 -26.05
N ARG A 167 2.35 -4.48 -26.39
CA ARG A 167 3.69 -3.93 -26.23
C ARG A 167 3.81 -3.07 -25.00
#